data_2292b87a5015ae83fc5b6dbc9418dd99
#
_entry.id   2292b87a5015ae83fc5b6dbc9418dd99
#
_cell.length_a   1.000
_cell.length_b   1.000
_cell.length_c   1.000
_cell.angle_alpha   90.00
_cell.angle_beta   90.00
_cell.angle_gamma   90.00
#
_symmetry.space_group_name_H-M   'P 1'
#
loop_
_entity.id
_entity.type
_entity.pdbx_description
1 polymer ?
#
loop_
_entity_poly.entity_id
_entity_poly.type
_entity_poly.pdbx_seq_one_letter_code
_entity_poly.pdbx_strand_id
1 'polypeptide(L)'
;MIVHFIGAGPGAADLITVRGLNLIKAAGVVLYAGSLVPEAVVAEASESARVVDTAPLHLDEIVDEIKTAHENGLDVARVHSGDPSLYGAVAEQMRRLDELGIDYDVTPGVSAYAAAAAAMKTELTLPGVSQSVILTRTAVRSSDMPEREDLATLG
;
A
#
# COMPACT_ATOMS: atom_id res chain seq x y z
N MET A 1 -2.74 -16.45 12.48
CA MET A 1 -2.33 -15.06 12.25
C MET A 1 -1.91 -14.89 10.81
N ILE A 2 -2.33 -13.82 10.17
CA ILE A 2 -2.02 -13.49 8.78
C ILE A 2 -1.71 -12.00 8.66
N VAL A 3 -0.83 -11.61 7.72
CA VAL A 3 -0.55 -10.22 7.38
C VAL A 3 -1.30 -9.85 6.11
N HIS A 4 -2.18 -8.85 6.20
CA HIS A 4 -2.95 -8.33 5.08
C HIS A 4 -2.30 -7.05 4.54
N PHE A 5 -1.66 -7.11 3.37
CA PHE A 5 -1.21 -5.91 2.65
C PHE A 5 -2.41 -5.25 1.97
N ILE A 6 -2.78 -4.06 2.41
CA ILE A 6 -4.05 -3.42 2.03
C ILE A 6 -3.79 -2.08 1.34
N GLY A 7 -4.41 -1.88 0.18
CA GLY A 7 -4.44 -0.57 -0.47
C GLY A 7 -5.50 0.33 0.15
N ALA A 8 -5.07 1.46 0.70
CA ALA A 8 -5.95 2.47 1.31
C ALA A 8 -6.66 3.38 0.28
N GLY A 9 -6.32 3.24 -0.99
CA GLY A 9 -6.82 4.15 -2.01
C GLY A 9 -6.00 5.45 -2.13
N PRO A 10 -6.45 6.39 -2.98
CA PRO A 10 -5.65 7.52 -3.45
C PRO A 10 -5.74 8.77 -2.56
N GLY A 11 -6.35 8.68 -1.39
CA GLY A 11 -6.46 9.79 -0.44
C GLY A 11 -7.88 10.01 0.10
N ALA A 12 -8.93 9.86 -0.70
CA ALA A 12 -10.30 9.90 -0.22
C ALA A 12 -10.64 8.59 0.52
N ALA A 13 -11.08 8.67 1.76
CA ALA A 13 -11.31 7.50 2.62
C ALA A 13 -12.41 6.57 2.09
N ASP A 14 -13.38 7.10 1.37
CA ASP A 14 -14.48 6.36 0.74
C ASP A 14 -14.06 5.58 -0.52
N LEU A 15 -12.81 5.78 -0.99
CA LEU A 15 -12.23 5.00 -2.10
C LEU A 15 -11.45 3.77 -1.63
N ILE A 16 -11.49 3.44 -0.36
CA ILE A 16 -10.99 2.16 0.11
C ILE A 16 -11.91 1.02 -0.35
N THR A 17 -11.35 -0.14 -0.63
CA THR A 17 -12.19 -1.31 -0.94
C THR A 17 -12.91 -1.80 0.31
N VAL A 18 -14.12 -2.35 0.13
CA VAL A 18 -14.89 -2.95 1.23
C VAL A 18 -14.09 -4.05 1.92
N ARG A 19 -13.34 -4.87 1.17
CA ARG A 19 -12.46 -5.90 1.74
C ARG A 19 -11.39 -5.27 2.62
N GLY A 20 -10.66 -4.28 2.12
CA GLY A 20 -9.60 -3.60 2.87
C GLY A 20 -10.11 -2.99 4.16
N LEU A 21 -11.24 -2.31 4.12
CA LEU A 21 -11.88 -1.73 5.30
C LEU A 21 -12.24 -2.78 6.34
N ASN A 22 -12.84 -3.91 5.91
CA ASN A 22 -13.21 -4.99 6.82
C ASN A 22 -11.98 -5.65 7.48
N LEU A 23 -10.88 -5.80 6.74
CA LEU A 23 -9.62 -6.32 7.29
C LEU A 23 -9.00 -5.37 8.30
N ILE A 24 -9.02 -4.05 8.07
CA ILE A 24 -8.56 -3.05 9.04
C ILE A 24 -9.38 -3.13 10.33
N LYS A 25 -10.71 -3.23 10.22
CA LYS A 25 -11.61 -3.35 11.37
C LYS A 25 -11.38 -4.61 12.20
N ALA A 26 -10.98 -5.71 11.56
CA ALA A 26 -10.78 -7.00 12.20
C ALA A 26 -9.37 -7.21 12.77
N ALA A 27 -8.38 -6.48 12.28
CA ALA A 27 -6.98 -6.66 12.65
C ALA A 27 -6.71 -6.26 14.12
N GLY A 28 -5.86 -7.04 14.79
CA GLY A 28 -5.35 -6.69 16.13
C GLY A 28 -4.22 -5.67 16.11
N VAL A 29 -3.52 -5.56 14.96
CA VAL A 29 -2.46 -4.56 14.75
C VAL A 29 -2.64 -3.91 13.38
N VAL A 30 -2.56 -2.58 13.34
CA VAL A 30 -2.62 -1.78 12.10
C VAL A 30 -1.31 -1.03 11.95
N LEU A 31 -0.56 -1.34 10.88
CA LEU A 31 0.70 -0.68 10.52
C LEU A 31 0.48 0.17 9.27
N TYR A 32 0.75 1.47 9.31
CA TYR A 32 0.52 2.37 8.20
C TYR A 32 1.63 3.42 8.06
N ALA A 33 1.82 3.98 6.87
CA ALA A 33 2.75 5.09 6.65
C ALA A 33 1.99 6.41 6.78
N GLY A 34 2.12 7.09 7.92
CA GLY A 34 1.28 8.21 8.34
C GLY A 34 1.23 9.40 7.39
N SER A 35 2.28 9.63 6.59
CA SER A 35 2.29 10.74 5.64
C SER A 35 1.50 10.49 4.34
N LEU A 36 1.10 9.25 4.07
CA LEU A 36 0.54 8.83 2.78
C LEU A 36 -0.84 8.14 2.90
N VAL A 37 -1.22 7.70 4.09
CA VAL A 37 -2.49 7.03 4.35
C VAL A 37 -3.41 7.98 5.11
N PRO A 38 -4.66 8.19 4.64
CA PRO A 38 -5.61 9.08 5.32
C PRO A 38 -5.89 8.60 6.75
N GLU A 39 -5.83 9.51 7.72
CA GLU A 39 -6.15 9.22 9.12
C GLU A 39 -7.56 8.62 9.27
N ALA A 40 -8.53 9.09 8.47
CA ALA A 40 -9.89 8.57 8.47
C ALA A 40 -9.99 7.07 8.12
N VAL A 41 -9.04 6.52 7.35
CA VAL A 41 -8.97 5.08 7.05
C VAL A 41 -8.47 4.31 8.27
N VAL A 42 -7.47 4.84 8.95
CA VAL A 42 -6.85 4.18 10.13
C VAL A 42 -7.76 4.26 11.35
N ALA A 43 -8.57 5.32 11.45
CA ALA A 43 -9.55 5.51 12.52
C ALA A 43 -10.66 4.44 12.51
N GLU A 44 -10.82 3.70 11.42
CA GLU A 44 -11.76 2.56 11.33
C GLU A 44 -11.25 1.28 12.03
N ALA A 45 -10.00 1.27 12.51
CA ALA A 45 -9.47 0.18 13.31
C ALA A 45 -10.27 -0.02 14.60
N SER A 46 -10.31 -1.27 15.08
CA SER A 46 -10.93 -1.57 16.39
C SER A 46 -10.28 -0.72 17.50
N GLU A 47 -11.06 -0.29 18.50
CA GLU A 47 -10.55 0.41 19.68
C GLU A 47 -9.51 -0.42 20.46
N SER A 48 -9.57 -1.75 20.34
CA SER A 48 -8.60 -2.67 20.94
C SER A 48 -7.37 -2.91 20.07
N ALA A 49 -7.36 -2.44 18.82
CA ALA A 49 -6.24 -2.64 17.93
C ALA A 49 -5.07 -1.70 18.28
N ARG A 50 -3.85 -2.23 18.17
CA ARG A 50 -2.64 -1.42 18.24
C ARG A 50 -2.37 -0.78 16.90
N VAL A 51 -2.43 0.55 16.82
CA VAL A 51 -2.21 1.33 15.60
C VAL A 51 -0.82 1.96 15.65
N VAL A 52 0.02 1.69 14.64
CA VAL A 52 1.42 2.13 14.59
C VAL A 52 1.71 2.86 13.28
N ASP A 53 2.18 4.10 13.40
CA ASP A 53 2.76 4.83 12.26
C ASP A 53 4.16 4.29 11.96
N THR A 54 4.35 3.78 10.76
CA THR A 54 5.63 3.22 10.30
C THR A 54 6.50 4.22 9.52
N ALA A 55 6.07 5.48 9.39
CA ALA A 55 6.85 6.49 8.67
C ALA A 55 8.27 6.70 9.26
N PRO A 56 8.47 6.67 10.59
CA PRO A 56 9.81 6.77 11.18
C PRO A 56 10.58 5.44 11.23
N LEU A 57 9.96 4.31 10.89
CA LEU A 57 10.52 2.98 11.07
C LEU A 57 11.29 2.50 9.83
N HIS A 58 12.37 1.76 10.06
CA HIS A 58 13.08 1.00 9.05
C HIS A 58 12.42 -0.38 8.82
N LEU A 59 12.79 -1.05 7.74
CA LEU A 59 12.21 -2.34 7.36
C LEU A 59 12.31 -3.39 8.48
N ASP A 60 13.45 -3.49 9.14
CA ASP A 60 13.66 -4.47 10.22
C ASP A 60 12.71 -4.20 11.40
N GLU A 61 12.50 -2.95 11.77
CA GLU A 61 11.58 -2.55 12.84
C GLU A 61 10.11 -2.88 12.46
N ILE A 62 9.73 -2.68 11.19
CA ILE A 62 8.40 -3.07 10.69
C ILE A 62 8.21 -4.60 10.77
N VAL A 63 9.24 -5.36 10.39
CA VAL A 63 9.21 -6.82 10.47
C VAL A 63 9.14 -7.29 11.93
N ASP A 64 9.83 -6.63 12.85
CA ASP A 64 9.78 -6.96 14.28
C ASP A 64 8.40 -6.65 14.90
N GLU A 65 7.71 -5.60 14.45
CA GLU A 65 6.31 -5.35 14.82
C GLU A 65 5.40 -6.50 14.35
N ILE A 66 5.60 -6.98 13.12
CA ILE A 66 4.83 -8.12 12.58
C ILE A 66 5.12 -9.40 13.35
N LYS A 67 6.41 -9.69 13.68
CA LYS A 67 6.78 -10.84 14.50
C LYS A 67 6.10 -10.80 15.88
N THR A 68 6.14 -9.63 16.52
CA THR A 68 5.50 -9.45 17.83
C THR A 68 4.00 -9.71 17.75
N ALA A 69 3.33 -9.25 16.68
CA ALA A 69 1.91 -9.55 16.46
C ALA A 69 1.70 -11.05 16.24
N HIS A 70 2.57 -11.70 15.46
CA HIS A 70 2.53 -13.15 15.17
C HIS A 70 2.64 -13.98 16.44
N GLU A 71 3.59 -13.68 17.32
CA GLU A 71 3.79 -14.34 18.61
C GLU A 71 2.57 -14.23 19.53
N ASN A 72 1.80 -13.15 19.40
CA ASN A 72 0.57 -12.91 20.13
C ASN A 72 -0.69 -13.43 19.40
N GLY A 73 -0.55 -14.08 18.24
CA GLY A 73 -1.68 -14.61 17.47
C GLY A 73 -2.59 -13.56 16.86
N LEU A 74 -2.11 -12.33 16.66
CA LEU A 74 -2.88 -11.19 16.16
C LEU A 74 -2.68 -11.02 14.65
N ASP A 75 -3.77 -10.87 13.90
CA ASP A 75 -3.71 -10.48 12.50
C ASP A 75 -3.24 -9.03 12.34
N VAL A 76 -2.48 -8.79 11.27
CA VAL A 76 -1.89 -7.48 10.97
C VAL A 76 -2.48 -6.90 9.70
N ALA A 77 -3.03 -5.69 9.76
CA ALA A 77 -3.35 -4.88 8.60
C ALA A 77 -2.15 -3.97 8.27
N ARG A 78 -1.42 -4.29 7.20
CA ARG A 78 -0.32 -3.47 6.66
C ARG A 78 -0.87 -2.56 5.58
N VAL A 79 -1.16 -1.31 5.92
CA VAL A 79 -1.90 -0.36 5.08
C VAL A 79 -0.95 0.51 4.26
N HIS A 80 -1.14 0.53 2.94
CA HIS A 80 -0.35 1.28 1.97
C HIS A 80 -1.24 2.29 1.23
N SER A 81 -0.68 3.43 0.84
CA SER A 81 -1.37 4.38 -0.02
C SER A 81 -1.62 3.79 -1.41
N GLY A 82 -2.69 4.19 -2.06
CA GLY A 82 -3.05 3.71 -3.40
C GLY A 82 -3.24 2.20 -3.44
N ASP A 83 -2.43 1.54 -4.24
CA ASP A 83 -2.37 0.08 -4.40
C ASP A 83 -0.99 -0.45 -3.98
N PRO A 84 -0.90 -1.51 -3.18
CA PRO A 84 0.38 -2.07 -2.70
C PRO A 84 1.32 -2.52 -3.83
N SER A 85 0.77 -2.91 -4.99
CA SER A 85 1.56 -3.41 -6.11
C SER A 85 2.29 -2.31 -6.91
N LEU A 86 1.94 -1.04 -6.69
CA LEU A 86 2.56 0.11 -7.37
C LEU A 86 3.36 0.96 -6.38
N TYR A 87 4.68 0.85 -6.45
CA TYR A 87 5.63 1.60 -5.60
C TYR A 87 5.42 1.43 -4.09
N GLY A 88 4.73 0.36 -3.68
CA GLY A 88 4.41 0.08 -2.27
C GLY A 88 5.58 -0.44 -1.44
N ALA A 89 6.72 -0.77 -2.06
CA ALA A 89 7.89 -1.40 -1.43
C ALA A 89 7.52 -2.64 -0.59
N VAL A 90 6.53 -3.42 -1.07
CA VAL A 90 6.02 -4.61 -0.35
C VAL A 90 6.80 -5.88 -0.64
N ALA A 91 7.46 -5.97 -1.80
CA ALA A 91 8.16 -7.18 -2.22
C ALA A 91 9.23 -7.64 -1.20
N GLU A 92 9.99 -6.70 -0.65
CA GLU A 92 11.00 -7.02 0.36
C GLU A 92 10.36 -7.43 1.69
N GLN A 93 9.24 -6.82 2.07
CA GLN A 93 8.49 -7.23 3.27
C GLN A 93 7.96 -8.67 3.09
N MET A 94 7.34 -8.98 1.94
CA MET A 94 6.84 -10.31 1.63
C MET A 94 7.97 -11.36 1.67
N ARG A 95 9.13 -11.08 1.07
CA ARG A 95 10.29 -11.97 1.11
C ARG A 95 10.73 -12.28 2.55
N ARG A 96 10.74 -11.28 3.42
CA ARG A 96 11.07 -11.46 4.85
C ARG A 96 10.02 -12.29 5.59
N LEU A 97 8.73 -12.15 5.23
CA LEU A 97 7.65 -12.97 5.80
C LEU A 97 7.74 -14.41 5.33
N ASP A 98 8.09 -14.66 4.05
CA ASP A 98 8.36 -16.01 3.52
C ASP A 98 9.48 -16.71 4.31
N GLU A 99 10.59 -15.99 4.58
CA GLU A 99 11.71 -16.50 5.36
C GLU A 99 11.33 -16.85 6.82
N LEU A 100 10.33 -16.14 7.36
CA LEU A 100 9.82 -16.34 8.72
C LEU A 100 8.67 -17.35 8.79
N GLY A 101 8.15 -17.82 7.64
CA GLY A 101 6.99 -18.71 7.59
C GLY A 101 5.70 -18.03 8.06
N ILE A 102 5.59 -16.72 7.88
CA ILE A 102 4.40 -15.91 8.23
C ILE A 102 3.54 -15.76 7.00
N ASP A 103 2.30 -16.22 7.06
CA ASP A 103 1.33 -16.11 5.97
C ASP A 103 0.90 -14.65 5.72
N TYR A 104 0.69 -14.32 4.46
CA TYR A 104 0.18 -13.01 4.06
C TYR A 104 -0.73 -13.09 2.83
N ASP A 105 -1.54 -12.04 2.64
CA ASP A 105 -2.28 -11.80 1.41
C ASP A 105 -2.20 -10.33 0.98
N VAL A 106 -2.71 -10.04 -0.22
CA VAL A 106 -2.75 -8.68 -0.78
C VAL A 106 -4.16 -8.33 -1.19
N THR A 107 -4.66 -7.24 -0.64
CA THR A 107 -5.92 -6.62 -1.06
C THR A 107 -5.61 -5.36 -1.88
N PRO A 108 -5.97 -5.32 -3.18
CA PRO A 108 -5.71 -4.17 -4.03
C PRO A 108 -6.45 -2.92 -3.56
N GLY A 109 -5.93 -1.77 -3.95
CA GLY A 109 -6.54 -0.47 -3.72
C GLY A 109 -6.73 0.33 -5.00
N VAL A 110 -7.44 1.45 -4.93
CA VAL A 110 -7.56 2.39 -6.04
C VAL A 110 -6.25 3.17 -6.16
N SER A 111 -5.57 3.02 -7.29
CA SER A 111 -4.29 3.71 -7.56
C SER A 111 -4.48 5.19 -7.85
N ALA A 112 -3.47 6.02 -7.54
CA ALA A 112 -3.50 7.46 -7.72
C ALA A 112 -3.75 7.88 -9.18
N TYR A 113 -3.22 7.15 -10.17
CA TYR A 113 -3.44 7.47 -11.58
C TYR A 113 -4.91 7.31 -11.99
N ALA A 114 -5.62 6.30 -11.46
CA ALA A 114 -7.03 6.10 -11.71
C ALA A 114 -7.88 7.21 -11.07
N ALA A 115 -7.54 7.63 -9.85
CA ALA A 115 -8.19 8.75 -9.18
C ALA A 115 -7.93 10.08 -9.90
N ALA A 116 -6.73 10.32 -10.42
CA ALA A 116 -6.40 11.49 -11.22
C ALA A 116 -7.24 11.54 -12.51
N ALA A 117 -7.36 10.42 -13.23
CA ALA A 117 -8.21 10.32 -14.41
C ALA A 117 -9.67 10.63 -14.10
N ALA A 118 -10.20 10.08 -12.98
CA ALA A 118 -11.56 10.35 -12.53
C ALA A 118 -11.77 11.85 -12.18
N ALA A 119 -10.81 12.47 -11.47
CA ALA A 119 -10.88 13.89 -11.14
C ALA A 119 -10.85 14.80 -12.38
N MET A 120 -10.09 14.39 -13.41
CA MET A 120 -10.03 15.09 -14.69
C MET A 120 -11.19 14.73 -15.62
N LYS A 121 -12.05 13.78 -15.25
CA LYS A 121 -13.15 13.25 -16.07
C LYS A 121 -12.67 12.80 -17.46
N THR A 122 -11.54 12.09 -17.50
CA THR A 122 -10.90 11.63 -18.73
C THR A 122 -10.73 10.13 -18.73
N GLU A 123 -10.79 9.53 -19.91
CA GLU A 123 -10.38 8.16 -20.16
C GLU A 123 -8.90 8.16 -20.57
N LEU A 124 -8.09 7.26 -20.00
CA LEU A 124 -6.67 7.17 -20.29
C LEU A 124 -6.37 6.47 -21.64
N THR A 125 -7.28 5.60 -22.09
CA THR A 125 -7.14 4.82 -23.32
C THR A 125 -8.17 5.28 -24.34
N LEU A 126 -7.78 6.25 -25.18
CA LEU A 126 -8.67 6.84 -26.19
C LEU A 126 -8.54 6.10 -27.52
N PRO A 127 -9.64 5.57 -28.13
CA PRO A 127 -9.61 4.99 -29.47
C PRO A 127 -9.03 5.96 -30.52
N GLY A 128 -8.10 5.45 -31.34
CA GLY A 128 -7.46 6.26 -32.39
C GLY A 128 -6.38 7.25 -31.90
N VAL A 129 -6.18 7.37 -30.57
CA VAL A 129 -5.16 8.24 -29.99
C VAL A 129 -4.08 7.40 -29.29
N SER A 130 -4.43 6.70 -28.21
CA SER A 130 -3.50 5.82 -27.50
C SER A 130 -4.26 4.74 -26.75
N GLN A 131 -3.76 3.50 -26.81
CA GLN A 131 -4.28 2.35 -26.07
C GLN A 131 -3.30 1.85 -25.01
N SER A 132 -2.19 2.57 -24.81
CA SER A 132 -1.14 2.20 -23.85
C SER A 132 -1.05 3.24 -22.74
N VAL A 133 -0.86 2.79 -21.51
CA VAL A 133 -0.56 3.62 -20.33
C VAL A 133 0.74 3.13 -19.74
N ILE A 134 1.71 4.03 -19.59
CA ILE A 134 3.00 3.73 -18.97
C ILE A 134 3.03 4.41 -17.61
N LEU A 135 3.21 3.62 -16.56
CA LEU A 135 3.37 4.10 -15.19
C LEU A 135 4.85 4.11 -14.84
N THR A 136 5.38 5.29 -14.57
CA THR A 136 6.78 5.48 -14.18
C THR A 136 6.86 6.48 -13.02
N ARG A 137 8.03 6.60 -12.43
CA ARG A 137 8.35 7.55 -11.37
C ARG A 137 9.65 8.32 -11.70
N THR A 138 9.96 9.30 -10.90
CA THR A 138 11.27 9.97 -10.93
C THR A 138 12.11 9.51 -9.74
N ALA A 139 13.44 9.53 -9.89
CA ALA A 139 14.41 9.17 -8.85
C ALA A 139 14.62 10.28 -7.81
N VAL A 140 13.52 10.91 -7.33
CA VAL A 140 13.61 11.97 -6.32
C VAL A 140 13.41 11.35 -4.93
N ARG A 141 14.46 11.32 -4.11
CA ARG A 141 14.46 10.74 -2.76
C ARG A 141 14.10 9.25 -2.70
N SER A 142 14.38 8.51 -3.75
CA SER A 142 14.14 7.06 -3.84
C SER A 142 15.31 6.38 -4.57
N SER A 143 15.26 5.05 -4.72
CA SER A 143 16.24 4.31 -5.51
C SER A 143 16.33 4.82 -6.95
N ASP A 144 17.51 4.68 -7.56
CA ASP A 144 17.74 5.06 -8.95
C ASP A 144 16.74 4.39 -9.91
N MET A 145 16.52 5.04 -11.06
CA MET A 145 15.72 4.46 -12.13
C MET A 145 16.54 3.45 -12.90
N PRO A 146 15.94 2.32 -13.34
CA PRO A 146 16.58 1.44 -14.30
C PRO A 146 16.93 2.18 -15.59
N GLU A 147 18.02 1.76 -16.24
CA GLU A 147 18.37 2.31 -17.56
C GLU A 147 17.19 2.16 -18.53
N ARG A 148 16.89 3.20 -19.30
CA ARG A 148 15.80 3.30 -20.28
C ARG A 148 14.38 3.39 -19.71
N GLU A 149 14.22 3.59 -18.41
CA GLU A 149 12.90 3.84 -17.80
C GLU A 149 12.72 5.30 -17.34
N ASP A 150 13.65 6.19 -17.69
CA ASP A 150 13.50 7.62 -17.45
C ASP A 150 12.47 8.27 -18.40
N LEU A 151 11.92 9.40 -17.99
CA LEU A 151 10.89 10.11 -18.75
C LEU A 151 11.36 10.56 -20.14
N ALA A 152 12.63 10.82 -20.34
CA ALA A 152 13.17 11.23 -21.64
C ALA A 152 13.23 10.06 -22.64
N THR A 153 13.39 8.85 -22.12
CA THR A 153 13.43 7.62 -22.94
C THR A 153 12.04 7.09 -23.25
N LEU A 154 11.07 7.28 -22.32
CA LEU A 154 9.70 6.77 -22.45
C LEU A 154 8.76 7.74 -23.19
N GLY A 155 9.12 9.02 -23.32
CA GLY A 155 8.30 10.09 -23.93
C GLY A 155 8.66 10.30 -25.45
#